data_361a6001444db3bb1b377b985a939b84
#
_entry.id   361a6001444db3bb1b377b985a939b84
#
_cell.length_a   1.000
_cell.length_b   1.000
_cell.length_c   1.000
_cell.angle_alpha   90.00
_cell.angle_beta   90.00
_cell.angle_gamma   90.00
#
_symmetry.space_group_name_H-M   'P 1'
#
loop_
_entity.id
_entity.type
_entity.pdbx_description
1 polymer ?
#
loop_
_entity_poly.entity_id
_entity_poly.type
_entity_poly.pdbx_seq_one_letter_code
_entity_poly.pdbx_strand_id
1 'polypeptide(L)'
;MPGQSEQEAFNELSYYTLSHGDPSFIHQYIVDAYAAQYADEKSKPIKVAFALIGLYLHIEKHYSGKEVQRAHMLLANKKKQWPVFPLPAGRGNICVSDVLQTEPGPLRDRAINEWSASVWEAWSESHAKVAELVQSYLFSRPFRGSRR
;
A
#
# COMPACT_ATOMS: atom_id res chain seq x y z
N MET A 1 -12.37 8.39 -8.38
CA MET A 1 -11.78 7.84 -9.62
C MET A 1 -10.62 8.70 -10.07
N PRO A 2 -9.53 8.08 -10.47
CA PRO A 2 -8.43 8.86 -11.04
C PRO A 2 -8.84 9.39 -12.40
N GLY A 3 -8.26 10.53 -12.78
CA GLY A 3 -8.39 11.04 -14.13
C GLY A 3 -7.60 10.17 -15.08
N GLN A 4 -7.88 10.32 -16.38
CA GLN A 4 -7.19 9.54 -17.39
C GLN A 4 -5.69 9.80 -17.36
N SER A 5 -5.27 11.04 -17.12
CA SER A 5 -3.84 11.37 -17.06
C SER A 5 -3.15 10.68 -15.90
N GLU A 6 -3.84 10.51 -14.75
CA GLU A 6 -3.26 9.80 -13.61
C GLU A 6 -3.20 8.31 -13.88
N GLN A 7 -4.20 7.76 -14.57
CA GLN A 7 -4.17 6.36 -14.96
C GLN A 7 -3.01 6.08 -15.92
N GLU A 8 -2.80 6.97 -16.88
CA GLU A 8 -1.69 6.83 -17.81
C GLU A 8 -0.36 6.96 -17.10
N ALA A 9 -0.27 7.90 -16.16
CA ALA A 9 0.94 8.08 -15.37
C ALA A 9 1.23 6.82 -14.55
N PHE A 10 0.19 6.21 -13.97
CA PHE A 10 0.38 4.98 -13.22
C PHE A 10 0.88 3.86 -14.12
N ASN A 11 0.35 3.77 -15.34
CA ASN A 11 0.81 2.75 -16.27
C ASN A 11 2.28 2.93 -16.61
N GLU A 12 2.69 4.17 -16.81
CA GLU A 12 4.10 4.47 -17.10
C GLU A 12 4.98 4.16 -15.89
N LEU A 13 4.54 4.52 -14.70
CA LEU A 13 5.31 4.24 -13.48
C LEU A 13 5.40 2.73 -13.25
N SER A 14 4.33 1.99 -13.56
CA SER A 14 4.35 0.54 -13.46
C SER A 14 5.42 -0.06 -14.37
N TYR A 15 5.51 0.45 -15.59
CA TYR A 15 6.54 -0.03 -16.50
C TYR A 15 7.94 0.23 -15.91
N TYR A 16 8.14 1.43 -15.35
CA TYR A 16 9.41 1.78 -14.73
C TYR A 16 9.77 0.79 -13.62
N THR A 17 8.84 0.55 -12.69
CA THR A 17 9.15 -0.30 -11.54
C THR A 17 9.33 -1.76 -11.95
N LEU A 18 8.56 -2.24 -12.92
CA LEU A 18 8.64 -3.64 -13.33
C LEU A 18 9.86 -3.93 -14.19
N SER A 19 10.32 -2.94 -14.96
CA SER A 19 11.46 -3.16 -15.84
C SER A 19 12.79 -3.09 -15.12
N HIS A 20 12.81 -2.69 -13.85
CA HIS A 20 14.04 -2.60 -13.08
C HIS A 20 14.64 -3.96 -12.70
N GLY A 21 13.82 -5.01 -12.66
CA GLY A 21 14.29 -6.30 -12.18
C GLY A 21 14.71 -6.26 -10.71
N ASP A 22 14.08 -5.40 -9.93
CA ASP A 22 14.41 -5.15 -8.55
C ASP A 22 13.95 -6.30 -7.65
N PRO A 23 14.88 -7.02 -6.97
CA PRO A 23 14.46 -8.11 -6.09
C PRO A 23 13.63 -7.66 -4.90
N SER A 24 13.70 -6.39 -4.50
CA SER A 24 12.86 -5.89 -3.43
C SER A 24 11.42 -5.61 -3.89
N PHE A 25 11.19 -5.60 -5.20
CA PHE A 25 9.87 -5.49 -5.80
C PHE A 25 9.15 -4.19 -5.41
N ILE A 26 9.81 -3.10 -5.74
CA ILE A 26 9.28 -1.76 -5.43
C ILE A 26 7.91 -1.51 -6.07
N HIS A 27 7.58 -2.29 -7.10
CA HIS A 27 6.27 -2.18 -7.77
C HIS A 27 5.11 -2.33 -6.79
N GLN A 28 5.27 -3.16 -5.76
CA GLN A 28 4.19 -3.34 -4.78
C GLN A 28 3.82 -2.04 -4.09
N TYR A 29 4.82 -1.18 -3.84
CA TYR A 29 4.56 0.10 -3.19
C TYR A 29 3.62 0.97 -4.01
N ILE A 30 3.84 1.04 -5.33
CA ILE A 30 3.01 1.93 -6.14
C ILE A 30 1.60 1.37 -6.32
N VAL A 31 1.46 0.05 -6.33
CA VAL A 31 0.14 -0.58 -6.41
C VAL A 31 -0.69 -0.19 -5.19
N ASP A 32 -0.10 -0.30 -4.01
CA ASP A 32 -0.83 -0.02 -2.77
C ASP A 32 -1.13 1.47 -2.63
N ALA A 33 -0.17 2.34 -2.94
CA ALA A 33 -0.39 3.78 -2.85
C ALA A 33 -1.49 4.23 -3.81
N TYR A 34 -1.44 3.74 -5.05
CA TYR A 34 -2.43 4.12 -6.05
C TYR A 34 -3.82 3.62 -5.64
N ALA A 35 -3.93 2.38 -5.20
CA ALA A 35 -5.22 1.83 -4.81
C ALA A 35 -5.82 2.60 -3.64
N ALA A 36 -5.01 2.96 -2.65
CA ALA A 36 -5.52 3.72 -1.50
C ALA A 36 -5.87 5.16 -1.88
N GLN A 37 -5.04 5.78 -2.73
CA GLN A 37 -5.27 7.17 -3.09
C GLN A 37 -6.57 7.36 -3.86
N TYR A 38 -6.93 6.39 -4.69
CA TYR A 38 -8.11 6.51 -5.54
C TYR A 38 -9.26 5.58 -5.14
N ALA A 39 -9.20 5.03 -3.93
CA ALA A 39 -10.32 4.23 -3.42
C ALA A 39 -11.59 5.07 -3.33
N ASP A 40 -12.71 4.47 -3.70
CA ASP A 40 -14.01 5.13 -3.64
C ASP A 40 -15.05 4.14 -3.14
N GLU A 41 -16.31 4.55 -3.13
CA GLU A 41 -17.38 3.70 -2.60
C GLU A 41 -17.62 2.45 -3.42
N LYS A 42 -17.07 2.37 -4.62
CA LYS A 42 -17.16 1.17 -5.46
C LYS A 42 -16.02 0.21 -5.24
N SER A 43 -14.98 0.63 -4.52
CA SER A 43 -13.83 -0.21 -4.28
C SER A 43 -14.22 -1.37 -3.37
N LYS A 44 -13.72 -2.57 -3.67
CA LYS A 44 -14.01 -3.73 -2.83
C LYS A 44 -13.29 -3.58 -1.49
N PRO A 45 -13.94 -3.98 -0.38
CA PRO A 45 -13.30 -3.85 0.93
C PRO A 45 -11.93 -4.53 1.01
N ILE A 46 -11.78 -5.71 0.39
CA ILE A 46 -10.49 -6.40 0.44
C ILE A 46 -9.40 -5.61 -0.27
N LYS A 47 -9.75 -4.93 -1.36
CA LYS A 47 -8.76 -4.16 -2.10
C LYS A 47 -8.26 -2.98 -1.28
N VAL A 48 -9.19 -2.27 -0.62
CA VAL A 48 -8.81 -1.14 0.23
C VAL A 48 -8.01 -1.62 1.43
N ALA A 49 -8.46 -2.70 2.07
CA ALA A 49 -7.77 -3.23 3.23
C ALA A 49 -6.34 -3.63 2.89
N PHE A 50 -6.15 -4.32 1.76
CA PHE A 50 -4.81 -4.76 1.35
C PHE A 50 -3.92 -3.58 1.02
N ALA A 51 -4.48 -2.54 0.37
CA ALA A 51 -3.70 -1.34 0.08
C ALA A 51 -3.23 -0.67 1.37
N LEU A 52 -4.13 -0.55 2.35
CA LEU A 52 -3.78 0.09 3.61
C LEU A 52 -2.78 -0.74 4.41
N ILE A 53 -2.95 -2.06 4.41
CA ILE A 53 -2.02 -2.93 5.09
C ILE A 53 -0.65 -2.84 4.43
N GLY A 54 -0.61 -2.79 3.10
CA GLY A 54 0.65 -2.65 2.38
C GLY A 54 1.35 -1.35 2.73
N LEU A 55 0.61 -0.25 2.77
CA LEU A 55 1.18 1.04 3.17
C LEU A 55 1.70 0.99 4.60
N TYR A 56 0.94 0.39 5.51
CA TYR A 56 1.35 0.25 6.90
C TYR A 56 2.68 -0.51 7.01
N LEU A 57 2.76 -1.65 6.35
CA LEU A 57 3.97 -2.47 6.42
C LEU A 57 5.16 -1.75 5.80
N HIS A 58 4.94 -1.03 4.70
CA HIS A 58 6.00 -0.29 4.03
C HIS A 58 6.49 0.88 4.89
N ILE A 59 5.56 1.73 5.32
CA ILE A 59 5.92 3.00 5.95
C ILE A 59 6.26 2.81 7.43
N GLU A 60 5.48 1.99 8.15
CA GLU A 60 5.67 1.86 9.59
C GLU A 60 6.62 0.72 9.95
N LYS A 61 6.66 -0.34 9.17
CA LYS A 61 7.46 -1.52 9.49
C LYS A 61 8.66 -1.69 8.57
N HIS A 62 8.79 -0.82 7.57
CA HIS A 62 9.94 -0.81 6.66
C HIS A 62 10.09 -2.11 5.86
N TYR A 63 8.96 -2.70 5.51
CA TYR A 63 8.97 -3.89 4.67
C TYR A 63 9.37 -3.54 3.24
N SER A 64 10.10 -4.43 2.59
CA SER A 64 10.32 -4.33 1.15
C SER A 64 9.01 -4.66 0.43
N GLY A 65 8.92 -4.30 -0.85
CA GLY A 65 7.76 -4.66 -1.64
C GLY A 65 7.54 -6.15 -1.70
N LYS A 66 8.62 -6.92 -1.76
CA LYS A 66 8.53 -8.38 -1.76
C LYS A 66 7.94 -8.90 -0.47
N GLU A 67 8.34 -8.32 0.65
CA GLU A 67 7.80 -8.72 1.94
C GLU A 67 6.33 -8.35 2.07
N VAL A 68 5.93 -7.18 1.53
CA VAL A 68 4.52 -6.80 1.51
C VAL A 68 3.71 -7.80 0.68
N GLN A 69 4.23 -8.18 -0.48
CA GLN A 69 3.54 -9.13 -1.33
C GLN A 69 3.32 -10.46 -0.61
N ARG A 70 4.34 -10.95 0.10
CA ARG A 70 4.20 -12.18 0.86
C ARG A 70 3.15 -12.06 1.95
N ALA A 71 3.11 -10.89 2.62
CA ALA A 71 2.10 -10.65 3.64
C ALA A 71 0.70 -10.69 3.06
N HIS A 72 0.51 -10.07 1.89
CA HIS A 72 -0.79 -10.11 1.21
C HIS A 72 -1.23 -11.55 0.92
N MET A 73 -0.29 -12.38 0.47
CA MET A 73 -0.61 -13.77 0.17
C MET A 73 -1.01 -14.55 1.41
N LEU A 74 -0.31 -14.33 2.52
CA LEU A 74 -0.66 -14.98 3.77
C LEU A 74 -2.04 -14.54 4.25
N LEU A 75 -2.31 -13.25 4.17
CA LEU A 75 -3.59 -12.71 4.62
C LEU A 75 -4.76 -13.23 3.79
N ALA A 76 -4.56 -13.35 2.48
CA ALA A 76 -5.60 -13.85 1.61
C ALA A 76 -6.03 -15.26 1.99
N ASN A 77 -5.11 -16.05 2.54
CA ASN A 77 -5.43 -17.41 2.97
C ASN A 77 -6.07 -17.46 4.35
N LYS A 78 -5.84 -16.45 5.18
CA LYS A 78 -6.29 -16.50 6.58
C LYS A 78 -7.63 -15.84 6.81
N LYS A 79 -8.02 -14.87 5.97
CA LYS A 79 -9.21 -14.09 6.24
C LYS A 79 -9.92 -13.82 4.93
N LYS A 80 -11.22 -14.10 4.91
CA LYS A 80 -12.02 -13.98 3.68
C LYS A 80 -12.89 -12.73 3.64
N GLN A 81 -13.23 -12.17 4.80
CA GLN A 81 -14.05 -10.97 4.86
C GLN A 81 -13.28 -9.86 5.53
N TRP A 82 -13.36 -8.66 4.97
CA TRP A 82 -12.54 -7.53 5.40
C TRP A 82 -13.43 -6.36 5.75
N PRO A 83 -13.06 -5.58 6.77
CA PRO A 83 -13.88 -4.43 7.15
C PRO A 83 -13.83 -3.35 6.07
N VAL A 84 -14.85 -2.50 6.09
CA VAL A 84 -14.89 -1.31 5.27
C VAL A 84 -14.23 -0.18 6.05
N PHE A 85 -13.28 0.49 5.43
CA PHE A 85 -12.62 1.65 6.04
C PHE A 85 -13.28 2.92 5.55
N PRO A 86 -13.55 3.88 6.44
CA PRO A 86 -14.15 5.15 5.99
C PRO A 86 -13.20 5.87 5.04
N LEU A 87 -13.77 6.39 3.95
CA LEU A 87 -12.96 7.09 2.97
C LEU A 87 -12.54 8.45 3.53
N PRO A 88 -11.25 8.79 3.49
CA PRO A 88 -10.81 10.09 3.99
C PRO A 88 -11.18 11.21 3.03
N ALA A 89 -11.34 12.42 3.56
CA ALA A 89 -11.63 13.58 2.73
C ALA A 89 -10.45 13.93 1.85
N GLY A 90 -9.25 13.93 2.43
CA GLY A 90 -8.02 14.19 1.67
C GLY A 90 -7.36 12.91 1.24
N ARG A 91 -6.54 12.98 0.22
CA ARG A 91 -5.86 11.81 -0.31
C ARG A 91 -4.35 12.04 -0.45
N GLY A 92 -3.84 13.03 0.29
CA GLY A 92 -2.43 13.37 0.20
C GLY A 92 -2.18 14.44 -0.84
N ASN A 93 -0.97 14.99 -0.83
CA ASN A 93 -0.64 16.10 -1.71
C ASN A 93 0.37 15.73 -2.79
N ILE A 94 0.65 14.45 -2.95
CA ILE A 94 1.53 13.94 -4.00
C ILE A 94 0.74 12.94 -4.81
N CYS A 95 0.91 12.98 -6.13
CA CYS A 95 0.24 12.01 -7.01
C CYS A 95 1.25 11.35 -7.94
N VAL A 96 0.76 10.42 -8.75
CA VAL A 96 1.64 9.65 -9.64
C VAL A 96 2.41 10.55 -10.59
N SER A 97 1.75 11.57 -11.17
CA SER A 97 2.44 12.43 -12.11
C SER A 97 3.57 13.22 -11.45
N ASP A 98 3.43 13.56 -10.16
CA ASP A 98 4.53 14.18 -9.44
C ASP A 98 5.75 13.27 -9.36
N VAL A 99 5.50 11.97 -9.10
CA VAL A 99 6.57 10.98 -9.02
C VAL A 99 7.29 10.88 -10.37
N LEU A 100 6.53 10.85 -11.46
CA LEU A 100 7.11 10.72 -12.79
C LEU A 100 7.94 11.94 -13.21
N GLN A 101 7.72 13.08 -12.60
CA GLN A 101 8.50 14.27 -12.92
C GLN A 101 9.91 14.21 -12.35
N THR A 102 10.18 13.29 -11.42
CA THR A 102 11.53 13.10 -10.91
C THR A 102 12.34 12.24 -11.85
N GLU A 103 13.65 12.40 -11.80
CA GLU A 103 14.52 11.59 -12.65
C GLU A 103 14.48 10.13 -12.24
N PRO A 104 14.49 9.19 -13.21
CA PRO A 104 14.57 7.77 -12.88
C PRO A 104 15.79 7.46 -12.04
N GLY A 105 15.66 6.47 -11.17
CA GLY A 105 16.73 6.04 -10.28
C GLY A 105 16.43 6.45 -8.85
N PRO A 106 17.47 6.73 -8.06
CA PRO A 106 17.28 6.98 -6.62
C PRO A 106 16.31 8.11 -6.29
N LEU A 107 16.28 9.16 -7.11
CA LEU A 107 15.35 10.26 -6.86
C LEU A 107 13.90 9.84 -7.04
N ARG A 108 13.64 9.07 -8.10
CA ARG A 108 12.27 8.60 -8.34
C ARG A 108 11.88 7.57 -7.28
N ASP A 109 12.80 6.71 -6.87
CA ASP A 109 12.52 5.73 -5.83
C ASP A 109 12.18 6.42 -4.51
N ARG A 110 12.90 7.51 -4.20
CA ARG A 110 12.55 8.31 -3.02
C ARG A 110 11.18 8.96 -3.17
N ALA A 111 10.87 9.46 -4.36
CA ALA A 111 9.56 10.07 -4.61
C ALA A 111 8.44 9.07 -4.42
N ILE A 112 8.66 7.81 -4.78
CA ILE A 112 7.68 6.75 -4.53
C ILE A 112 7.44 6.60 -3.03
N ASN A 113 8.49 6.61 -2.24
CA ASN A 113 8.34 6.51 -0.79
C ASN A 113 7.60 7.71 -0.22
N GLU A 114 7.91 8.91 -0.71
CA GLU A 114 7.23 10.12 -0.24
C GLU A 114 5.76 10.13 -0.61
N TRP A 115 5.45 9.67 -1.80
CA TRP A 115 4.07 9.53 -2.25
C TRP A 115 3.32 8.54 -1.34
N SER A 116 3.92 7.37 -1.11
CA SER A 116 3.31 6.36 -0.24
C SER A 116 3.07 6.90 1.16
N ALA A 117 4.04 7.62 1.71
CA ALA A 117 3.89 8.20 3.06
C ALA A 117 2.77 9.22 3.09
N SER A 118 2.67 10.05 2.04
CA SER A 118 1.62 11.07 1.96
C SER A 118 0.23 10.43 1.91
N VAL A 119 0.08 9.38 1.11
CA VAL A 119 -1.20 8.67 1.03
C VAL A 119 -1.52 8.01 2.37
N TRP A 120 -0.53 7.35 2.98
CA TRP A 120 -0.74 6.71 4.28
C TRP A 120 -1.19 7.71 5.32
N GLU A 121 -0.57 8.88 5.34
CA GLU A 121 -0.95 9.91 6.29
C GLU A 121 -2.39 10.39 6.09
N ALA A 122 -2.84 10.45 4.84
CA ALA A 122 -4.22 10.85 4.55
C ALA A 122 -5.23 9.88 5.16
N TRP A 123 -4.84 8.63 5.40
CA TRP A 123 -5.70 7.62 6.01
C TRP A 123 -5.48 7.50 7.51
N SER A 124 -5.00 8.56 8.16
CA SER A 124 -4.57 8.50 9.57
C SER A 124 -5.67 8.01 10.51
N GLU A 125 -6.94 8.29 10.21
CA GLU A 125 -8.02 7.85 11.08
C GLU A 125 -8.20 6.34 11.07
N SER A 126 -7.67 5.66 10.09
CA SER A 126 -7.74 4.20 9.99
C SER A 126 -6.49 3.49 10.48
N HIS A 127 -5.46 4.25 10.87
CA HIS A 127 -4.18 3.65 11.24
C HIS A 127 -4.31 2.62 12.35
N ALA A 128 -5.06 2.93 13.40
CA ALA A 128 -5.21 2.01 14.53
C ALA A 128 -5.87 0.70 14.11
N LYS A 129 -6.90 0.80 13.28
CA LYS A 129 -7.61 -0.39 12.80
C LYS A 129 -6.71 -1.24 11.91
N VAL A 130 -5.94 -0.61 11.05
CA VAL A 130 -5.01 -1.33 10.19
C VAL A 130 -3.95 -2.04 11.02
N ALA A 131 -3.37 -1.33 12.00
CA ALA A 131 -2.36 -1.92 12.87
C ALA A 131 -2.93 -3.12 13.63
N GLU A 132 -4.16 -3.01 14.10
CA GLU A 132 -4.82 -4.10 14.81
C GLU A 132 -4.99 -5.33 13.92
N LEU A 133 -5.40 -5.13 12.67
CA LEU A 133 -5.54 -6.23 11.74
C LEU A 133 -4.21 -6.92 11.47
N VAL A 134 -3.17 -6.13 11.25
CA VAL A 134 -1.85 -6.69 10.99
C VAL A 134 -1.37 -7.47 12.21
N GLN A 135 -1.53 -6.90 13.40
CA GLN A 135 -1.11 -7.57 14.62
C GLN A 135 -1.85 -8.90 14.78
N SER A 136 -3.16 -8.89 14.53
CA SER A 136 -3.97 -10.10 14.73
C SER A 136 -3.64 -11.21 13.76
N TYR A 137 -3.34 -10.87 12.51
CA TYR A 137 -3.23 -11.89 11.46
C TYR A 137 -1.81 -12.18 11.01
N LEU A 138 -0.87 -11.28 11.27
CA LEU A 138 0.51 -11.49 10.83
C LEU A 138 1.48 -11.65 11.98
N PHE A 139 1.25 -10.95 13.10
CA PHE A 139 2.21 -10.92 14.18
C PHE A 139 1.76 -11.61 15.45
N SER A 140 0.48 -12.00 15.54
CA SER A 140 0.04 -12.76 16.71
C SER A 140 0.69 -14.11 16.73
N ARG A 141 1.21 -14.47 17.85
CA ARG A 141 1.73 -15.80 18.02
C ARG A 141 0.57 -16.78 18.19
N PRO A 142 0.67 -17.97 17.62
CA PRO A 142 -0.31 -18.98 17.94
C PRO A 142 -0.27 -19.21 19.44
N PHE A 143 -1.41 -19.37 20.02
CA PHE A 143 -1.46 -19.67 21.43
C PHE A 143 -0.81 -21.01 21.68
N ARG A 144 0.02 -21.04 22.59
CA ARG A 144 0.65 -22.25 22.90
C ARG A 144 0.48 -22.41 24.33
N GLY A 145 -0.39 -22.78 24.44
CA GLY A 145 -0.74 -22.80 25.67
C GLY A 145 0.01 -21.91 26.51
N SER A 146 0.14 -21.72 26.06
CA SER A 146 0.64 -21.05 26.11
C SER A 146 1.45 -20.89 26.18
N ARG A 147 1.80 -21.04 26.03
CA ARG A 147 2.55 -20.89 25.68
C ARG A 147 3.06 -20.74 25.88
N ARG A 148 3.23 -21.12 26.29
CA ARG A 148 3.65 -21.06 26.25
C ARG A 148 3.94 -21.23 26.57
#